data_48e82445740922447c5942d26add439c
#
_entry.id   48e82445740922447c5942d26add439c
#
_cell.length_a   1.000
_cell.length_b   1.000
_cell.length_c   1.000
_cell.angle_alpha   90.00
_cell.angle_beta   90.00
_cell.angle_gamma   90.00
#
_symmetry.space_group_name_H-M   'P 1'
#
loop_
_entity.id
_entity.type
_entity.pdbx_description
1 polymer ?
#
loop_
_entity_poly.entity_id
_entity_poly.type
_entity_poly.pdbx_seq_one_letter_code
_entity_poly.pdbx_strand_id
1 'polypeptide(L)'
;TSMDSLHFMVNRAEPQTKNCLNEKECLDLTTALCILTIGGAYSLRLEHLIGSIEVGKKADFAFIDKDPYCLNPENLFMCQIEKTFIDGVCVYFNGGE
;
A
#
# COMPACT_ATOMS: atom_id res chain seq x y z
N THR A 1 -3.04 8.87 4.09
CA THR A 1 -2.72 7.48 4.49
C THR A 1 -2.00 6.75 3.36
N SER A 2 -1.50 5.55 3.64
CA SER A 2 -0.84 4.76 2.61
C SER A 2 -1.79 4.39 1.47
N MET A 3 -3.05 4.18 1.78
CA MET A 3 -4.04 3.86 0.75
C MET A 3 -4.34 5.06 -0.13
N ASP A 4 -4.32 6.26 0.43
CA ASP A 4 -4.48 7.48 -0.36
C ASP A 4 -3.28 7.67 -1.30
N SER A 5 -2.08 7.37 -0.82
CA SER A 5 -0.88 7.43 -1.65
C SER A 5 -0.96 6.43 -2.80
N LEU A 6 -1.42 5.22 -2.52
CA LEU A 6 -1.59 4.21 -3.54
C LEU A 6 -2.60 4.67 -4.60
N HIS A 7 -3.72 5.20 -4.16
CA HIS A 7 -4.75 5.71 -5.05
C HIS A 7 -4.18 6.81 -5.96
N PHE A 8 -3.44 7.76 -5.37
CA PHE A 8 -2.85 8.86 -6.14
C PHE A 8 -1.85 8.33 -7.17
N MET A 9 -0.99 7.40 -6.79
CA MET A 9 0.01 6.86 -7.70
C MET A 9 -0.61 6.21 -8.93
N VAL A 10 -1.72 5.49 -8.74
CA VAL A 10 -2.36 4.76 -9.83
C VAL A 10 -3.23 5.69 -10.67
N ASN A 11 -3.93 6.63 -10.05
CA ASN A 11 -4.87 7.48 -10.74
C ASN A 11 -4.35 8.88 -11.05
N ARG A 12 -3.30 9.31 -10.37
CA ARG A 12 -2.77 10.67 -10.43
C ARG A 12 -3.87 11.68 -10.14
N ALA A 13 -4.73 11.34 -9.19
CA ALA A 13 -5.87 12.15 -8.79
C ALA A 13 -6.16 11.93 -7.31
N GLU A 14 -6.64 12.96 -6.65
CA GLU A 14 -7.04 12.81 -5.26
C GLU A 14 -8.40 12.13 -5.18
N PRO A 15 -8.63 11.31 -4.15
CA PRO A 15 -9.90 10.58 -4.03
C PRO A 15 -11.12 11.49 -4.01
N GLN A 16 -11.01 12.68 -3.41
CA GLN A 16 -12.13 13.59 -3.27
C GLN A 16 -12.49 14.30 -4.59
N THR A 17 -11.49 14.67 -5.37
CA THR A 17 -11.71 15.44 -6.59
C THR A 17 -11.89 14.57 -7.81
N LYS A 18 -11.24 13.41 -7.83
CA LYS A 18 -11.25 12.49 -8.96
C LYS A 18 -10.75 13.15 -10.26
N ASN A 19 -9.99 14.22 -10.14
CA ASN A 19 -9.39 14.89 -11.30
C ASN A 19 -8.02 14.30 -11.56
N CYS A 20 -7.87 13.65 -12.71
CA CYS A 20 -6.58 13.10 -13.10
C CYS A 20 -5.67 14.23 -13.57
N LEU A 21 -4.48 14.32 -12.95
CA LEU A 21 -3.52 15.36 -13.28
C LEU A 21 -2.80 15.06 -14.59
N ASN A 22 -2.41 13.82 -14.80
CA ASN A 22 -1.71 13.42 -16.02
C ASN A 22 -1.78 11.90 -16.15
N GLU A 23 -2.60 11.44 -17.09
CA GLU A 23 -2.81 10.01 -17.29
C GLU A 23 -1.54 9.28 -17.68
N LYS A 24 -0.62 9.95 -18.36
CA LYS A 24 0.63 9.33 -18.80
C LYS A 24 1.58 9.04 -17.64
N GLU A 25 1.33 9.67 -16.49
CA GLU A 25 2.17 9.47 -15.31
C GLU A 25 1.54 8.50 -14.31
N CYS A 26 0.40 7.92 -14.67
CA CYS A 26 -0.21 6.91 -13.82
C CYS A 26 0.64 5.66 -13.77
N LEU A 27 0.73 5.05 -12.59
CA LEU A 27 1.45 3.79 -12.41
C LEU A 27 0.46 2.64 -12.37
N ASP A 28 0.90 1.48 -12.84
CA ASP A 28 0.08 0.30 -12.62
C ASP A 28 0.12 -0.08 -11.13
N LEU A 29 -0.88 -0.84 -10.71
CA LEU A 29 -1.04 -1.16 -9.29
C LEU A 29 0.16 -1.92 -8.73
N THR A 30 0.68 -2.89 -9.48
CA THR A 30 1.82 -3.68 -9.01
C THR A 30 3.04 -2.82 -8.79
N THR A 31 3.34 -1.90 -9.73
CA THR A 31 4.48 -1.00 -9.58
C THR A 31 4.29 -0.08 -8.37
N ALA A 32 3.08 0.45 -8.18
CA ALA A 32 2.81 1.32 -7.05
C ALA A 32 2.96 0.58 -5.72
N LEU A 33 2.48 -0.66 -5.64
CA LEU A 33 2.65 -1.47 -4.45
C LEU A 33 4.12 -1.77 -4.17
N CYS A 34 4.91 -2.04 -5.21
CA CYS A 34 6.34 -2.28 -5.04
C CYS A 34 7.05 -1.04 -4.49
N ILE A 35 6.68 0.15 -4.96
CA ILE A 35 7.28 1.38 -4.45
C ILE A 35 6.97 1.56 -2.97
N LEU A 36 5.74 1.26 -2.56
CA LEU A 36 5.32 1.42 -1.17
C LEU A 36 5.88 0.36 -0.23
N THR A 37 6.41 -0.74 -0.77
CA THR A 37 6.91 -1.85 0.04
C THR A 37 8.41 -2.02 -0.15
N ILE A 38 8.83 -2.96 -1.02
CA ILE A 38 10.25 -3.30 -1.15
C ILE A 38 11.08 -2.12 -1.72
N GLY A 39 10.48 -1.31 -2.60
CA GLY A 39 11.17 -0.15 -3.14
C GLY A 39 11.47 0.87 -2.06
N GLY A 40 10.52 1.10 -1.15
CA GLY A 40 10.74 1.98 -0.02
C GLY A 40 11.81 1.44 0.91
N ALA A 41 11.77 0.13 1.19
CA ALA A 41 12.78 -0.50 2.02
C ALA A 41 14.17 -0.38 1.39
N TYR A 42 14.24 -0.58 0.08
CA TYR A 42 15.51 -0.48 -0.65
C TYR A 42 16.09 0.93 -0.54
N SER A 43 15.27 1.97 -0.68
CA SER A 43 15.75 3.33 -0.59
C SER A 43 16.27 3.67 0.81
N LEU A 44 15.80 2.98 1.84
CA LEU A 44 16.28 3.13 3.19
C LEU A 44 17.38 2.12 3.54
N ARG A 45 17.75 1.27 2.61
CA ARG A 45 18.75 0.21 2.77
C ARG A 45 18.33 -0.81 3.84
N LEU A 46 17.04 -1.09 3.91
CA LEU A 46 16.46 -2.04 4.87
C LEU A 46 15.84 -3.24 4.17
N GLU A 47 16.13 -3.45 2.88
CA GLU A 47 15.49 -4.52 2.10
C GLU A 47 15.84 -5.92 2.62
N HIS A 48 16.90 -6.07 3.41
CA HIS A 48 17.24 -7.34 4.03
C HIS A 48 16.34 -7.68 5.22
N LEU A 49 15.69 -6.67 5.77
CA LEU A 49 14.91 -6.82 6.99
C LEU A 49 13.41 -6.69 6.78
N ILE A 50 12.99 -5.84 5.86
CA ILE A 50 11.58 -5.50 5.66
C ILE A 50 11.27 -5.32 4.17
N GLY A 51 10.00 -5.06 3.87
CA GLY A 51 9.56 -4.72 2.52
C GLY A 51 8.94 -5.87 1.74
N SER A 52 9.14 -7.09 2.19
CA SER A 52 8.52 -8.27 1.59
C SER A 52 8.40 -9.35 2.64
N ILE A 53 7.56 -10.34 2.36
CA ILE A 53 7.35 -11.47 3.27
C ILE A 53 8.27 -12.61 2.82
N GLU A 54 9.39 -12.76 3.52
CA GLU A 54 10.39 -13.77 3.18
C GLU A 54 11.01 -14.31 4.46
N VAL A 55 11.50 -15.54 4.38
CA VAL A 55 12.20 -16.16 5.50
C VAL A 55 13.43 -15.32 5.84
N GLY A 56 13.60 -15.01 7.10
CA GLY A 56 14.74 -14.22 7.57
C GLY A 56 14.45 -12.75 7.71
N LYS A 57 13.31 -12.27 7.21
CA LYS A 57 12.92 -10.88 7.37
C LYS A 57 11.98 -10.70 8.55
N LYS A 58 11.88 -9.47 9.03
CA LYS A 58 10.95 -9.16 10.12
C LYS A 58 9.52 -9.35 9.67
N ALA A 59 8.67 -9.76 10.59
CA ALA A 59 7.25 -9.94 10.31
C ALA A 59 6.54 -8.58 10.38
N ASP A 60 6.86 -7.73 9.41
CA ASP A 60 6.27 -6.39 9.25
C ASP A 60 5.35 -6.44 8.04
N PHE A 61 4.04 -6.42 8.28
CA PHE A 61 3.07 -6.49 7.19
C PHE A 61 1.73 -5.92 7.63
N ALA A 62 0.86 -5.68 6.66
CA ALA A 62 -0.46 -5.16 6.92
C ALA A 62 -1.48 -6.00 6.17
N PHE A 63 -2.64 -6.17 6.80
CA PHE A 63 -3.80 -6.77 6.14
C PHE A 63 -4.69 -5.65 5.65
N ILE A 64 -5.15 -5.76 4.40
CA ILE A 64 -6.07 -4.81 3.78
C ILE A 64 -7.43 -5.48 3.69
N ASP A 65 -8.50 -4.73 3.92
CA ASP A 65 -9.85 -5.28 3.97
C ASP A 65 -10.41 -5.69 2.60
N LYS A 66 -9.83 -5.20 1.51
CA LYS A 66 -10.27 -5.51 0.15
C LYS A 66 -9.07 -5.81 -0.73
N ASP A 67 -9.25 -6.69 -1.71
CA ASP A 67 -8.21 -6.99 -2.68
C ASP A 67 -8.14 -5.83 -3.69
N PRO A 68 -7.05 -5.05 -3.69
CA PRO A 68 -6.96 -3.90 -4.59
C PRO A 68 -6.99 -4.29 -6.06
N TYR A 69 -6.60 -5.51 -6.41
CA TYR A 69 -6.65 -5.97 -7.80
C TYR A 69 -8.07 -6.25 -8.26
N CYS A 70 -9.01 -6.40 -7.34
CA CYS A 70 -10.42 -6.65 -7.67
C CYS A 70 -11.23 -5.38 -7.78
N LEU A 71 -10.64 -4.24 -7.46
CA LEU A 71 -11.33 -2.95 -7.53
C LEU A 71 -10.98 -2.21 -8.81
N ASN A 72 -11.90 -1.38 -9.28
CA ASN A 72 -11.56 -0.42 -10.31
C ASN A 72 -10.52 0.54 -9.74
N PRO A 73 -9.53 0.98 -10.53
CA PRO A 73 -8.49 1.86 -10.00
C PRO A 73 -9.03 3.10 -9.30
N GLU A 74 -10.12 3.66 -9.80
CA GLU A 74 -10.72 4.85 -9.20
C GLU A 74 -11.27 4.62 -7.81
N ASN A 75 -11.42 3.36 -7.40
CA ASN A 75 -11.96 2.99 -6.10
C ASN A 75 -10.90 2.49 -5.13
N LEU A 76 -9.63 2.61 -5.46
CA LEU A 76 -8.56 2.16 -4.57
C LEU A 76 -8.58 2.83 -3.21
N PHE A 77 -9.06 4.07 -3.15
CA PHE A 77 -9.14 4.79 -1.88
C PHE A 77 -10.10 4.12 -0.89
N MET A 78 -10.95 3.22 -1.36
CA MET A 78 -11.89 2.51 -0.48
C MET A 78 -11.24 1.37 0.29
N CYS A 79 -10.03 0.96 -0.09
CA CYS A 79 -9.28 -0.02 0.68
C CYS A 79 -8.84 0.58 2.01
N GLN A 80 -8.92 -0.21 3.07
CA GLN A 80 -8.49 0.23 4.38
C GLN A 80 -7.59 -0.82 5.00
N ILE A 81 -6.62 -0.36 5.76
CA ILE A 81 -5.73 -1.25 6.49
C ILE A 81 -6.51 -1.79 7.69
N GLU A 82 -6.65 -3.10 7.76
CA GLU A 82 -7.39 -3.76 8.83
C GLU A 82 -6.51 -4.05 10.03
N LYS A 83 -5.31 -4.53 9.79
CA LYS A 83 -4.34 -4.84 10.83
C LYS A 83 -2.95 -4.51 10.35
N THR A 84 -2.11 -4.08 11.26
CA THR A 84 -0.69 -3.86 10.99
C THR A 84 0.14 -4.62 12.01
N PHE A 85 1.13 -5.36 11.53
CA PHE A 85 2.05 -6.11 12.37
C PHE A 85 3.45 -5.55 12.21
N ILE A 86 4.12 -5.34 13.32
CA ILE A 86 5.53 -4.96 13.32
C ILE A 86 6.26 -5.99 14.17
N ASP A 87 7.24 -6.64 13.54
CA ASP A 87 8.05 -7.68 14.16
C ASP A 87 7.16 -8.77 14.80
N GLY A 88 6.09 -9.11 14.08
CA GLY A 88 5.16 -10.16 14.48
C GLY A 88 4.12 -9.74 15.52
N VAL A 89 4.15 -8.49 15.97
CA VAL A 89 3.22 -8.00 16.98
C VAL A 89 2.18 -7.10 16.32
N CYS A 90 0.91 -7.36 16.60
CA CYS A 90 -0.17 -6.54 16.05
C CYS A 90 -0.17 -5.19 16.79
N VAL A 91 0.14 -4.12 16.05
CA VAL A 91 0.22 -2.76 16.62
C VAL A 91 -0.96 -1.91 16.20
N TYR A 92 -1.79 -2.37 15.28
CA TYR A 92 -2.95 -1.63 14.83
C TYR A 92 -4.03 -2.64 14.42
N PHE A 93 -5.24 -2.38 14.83
CA PHE A 93 -6.39 -3.22 14.48
C PHE A 93 -7.61 -2.31 14.31
N ASN A 94 -8.11 -2.27 13.07
CA ASN A 94 -9.28 -1.46 12.73
C ASN A 94 -10.45 -2.39 12.45
N GLY A 95 -11.42 -2.43 13.27
CA GLY A 95 -12.55 -3.32 13.08
C GLY A 95 -12.89 -3.99 14.37
N GLY A 96 -12.18 -3.60 15.35
CA GLY A 96 -12.41 -4.07 16.59
C GLY A 96 -13.65 -3.76 17.20
N GLU A 97 -14.10 -3.93 17.65
CA GLU A 97 -14.97 -3.72 18.41
C GLU A 97 -14.88 -4.48 19.27
#